data_95ca032226f2a4c31a3ea6b8fcba4c29
#
_entry.id   95ca032226f2a4c31a3ea6b8fcba4c29
#
_cell.length_a   1.000
_cell.length_b   1.000
_cell.length_c   1.000
_cell.angle_alpha   90.00
_cell.angle_beta   90.00
_cell.angle_gamma   90.00
#
_symmetry.space_group_name_H-M   'P 1'
#
loop_
_entity.id
_entity.type
_entity.pdbx_description
1 polymer ?
#
loop_
_entity_poly.entity_id
_entity_poly.type
_entity_poly.pdbx_seq_one_letter_code
_entity_poly.pdbx_strand_id
1 'polypeptide(L)' 'GQKPILKVRSMTSRWGVCTPGKRQITLALELYNMPEAAQIYVVVHEYCHFLVLDHSPKFWAEVEKILPDWKARRELLK' A
#
# COMPACT_ATOMS: atom_id res chain seq x y z
N GLY A 1 7.97 13.84 -11.23
CA GLY A 1 7.67 13.89 -9.81
C GLY A 1 8.73 13.22 -8.98
N GLN A 2 8.69 13.46 -7.71
CA GLN A 2 9.65 12.87 -6.78
C GLN A 2 9.21 11.47 -6.39
N LYS A 3 10.17 10.58 -6.26
CA LYS A 3 9.90 9.23 -5.80
C LYS A 3 9.60 9.23 -4.31
N PRO A 4 8.67 8.42 -3.83
CA PRO A 4 8.41 8.33 -2.40
C PRO A 4 9.59 7.67 -1.68
N ILE A 5 9.74 8.00 -0.41
CA ILE A 5 10.72 7.37 0.46
C ILE A 5 10.10 6.09 1.00
N LEU A 6 10.80 4.97 0.86
CA LEU A 6 10.33 3.69 1.38
C LEU A 6 11.12 3.34 2.64
N LYS A 7 10.40 3.01 3.70
CA LYS A 7 10.99 2.54 4.95
C LYS A 7 10.35 1.22 5.35
N VAL A 8 11.06 0.45 6.16
CA VAL A 8 10.58 -0.84 6.65
C VAL A 8 10.80 -0.89 8.15
N ARG A 9 9.79 -1.35 8.88
CA ARG A 9 9.92 -1.55 10.32
C ARG A 9 8.90 -2.58 10.79
N SER A 10 9.14 -3.18 11.95
CA SER A 10 8.20 -4.12 12.52
C SER A 10 6.92 -3.40 12.94
N MET A 11 5.77 -3.95 12.52
CA MET A 11 4.46 -3.42 12.88
C MET A 11 3.52 -4.58 13.15
N THR A 12 2.67 -4.46 14.19
CA THR A 12 1.83 -5.56 14.64
C THR A 12 0.38 -5.47 14.16
N SER A 13 -0.08 -4.27 13.79
CA SER A 13 -1.48 -4.05 13.45
C SER A 13 -1.72 -3.57 12.02
N ARG A 14 -0.68 -3.36 11.26
CA ARG A 14 -0.79 -2.82 9.89
C ARG A 14 0.24 -3.44 8.98
N TRP A 15 -0.07 -3.48 7.68
CA TRP A 15 0.90 -3.92 6.67
C TRP A 15 1.69 -2.75 6.11
N GLY A 16 1.16 -1.53 6.23
CA GLY A 16 1.86 -0.34 5.76
C GLY A 16 1.20 0.94 6.26
N VAL A 17 1.93 2.03 6.17
CA VAL A 17 1.46 3.37 6.53
C VAL A 17 1.98 4.36 5.50
N CYS A 18 1.13 5.28 5.07
CA CYS A 18 1.51 6.37 4.19
C CYS A 18 1.57 7.67 4.98
N THR A 19 2.64 8.44 4.79
CA THR A 19 2.77 9.77 5.38
C THR A 19 2.93 10.78 4.23
N PRO A 20 1.80 11.28 3.67
CA PRO A 20 1.85 12.12 2.47
C PRO A 20 2.70 13.38 2.63
N GLY A 21 2.65 14.01 3.80
CA GLY A 21 3.43 15.23 4.05
C GLY A 21 4.92 15.05 3.90
N LYS A 22 5.42 13.83 4.13
CA LYS A 22 6.83 13.49 3.98
C LYS A 22 7.09 12.69 2.72
N ARG A 23 6.08 12.41 1.91
CA ARG A 23 6.13 11.55 0.75
C ARG A 23 6.78 10.22 1.10
N GLN A 24 6.34 9.64 2.21
CA GLN A 24 6.95 8.45 2.78
C GLN A 24 5.94 7.32 2.90
N ILE A 25 6.37 6.12 2.57
CA ILE A 25 5.60 4.89 2.78
C ILE A 25 6.44 4.00 3.70
N THR A 26 5.85 3.55 4.80
CA THR A 26 6.49 2.61 5.72
C THR A 26 5.80 1.26 5.58
N LEU A 27 6.57 0.21 5.32
CA LEU A 27 6.05 -1.14 5.14
C LEU A 27 6.39 -1.98 6.36
N ALA A 28 5.49 -2.90 6.71
CA ALA A 28 5.75 -3.83 7.82
C ALA A 28 6.83 -4.82 7.41
N LEU A 29 7.80 -5.06 8.30
CA LEU A 29 8.83 -6.05 8.06
C LEU A 29 8.21 -7.43 7.81
N GLU A 30 7.13 -7.74 8.53
CA GLU A 30 6.40 -9.00 8.40
C GLU A 30 5.82 -9.22 7.01
N LEU A 31 5.67 -8.16 6.24
CA LEU A 31 5.16 -8.25 4.86
C LEU A 31 6.07 -9.07 3.96
N TYR A 32 7.37 -9.14 4.28
CA TYR A 32 8.31 -9.95 3.50
C TYR A 32 7.99 -11.45 3.55
N ASN A 33 7.22 -11.89 4.55
CA ASN A 33 6.79 -13.29 4.65
C ASN A 33 5.56 -13.58 3.80
N MET A 34 4.99 -12.56 3.17
CA MET A 34 3.79 -12.72 2.36
C MET A 34 4.16 -12.87 0.88
N PRO A 35 3.25 -13.44 0.06
CA PRO A 35 3.52 -13.56 -1.38
C PRO A 35 3.81 -12.19 -2.00
N GLU A 36 4.63 -12.18 -3.04
CA GLU A 36 4.99 -10.93 -3.72
C GLU A 36 3.76 -10.17 -4.19
N ALA A 37 2.72 -10.88 -4.67
CA ALA A 37 1.49 -10.24 -5.11
C ALA A 37 0.86 -9.39 -4.00
N ALA A 38 0.92 -9.88 -2.74
CA ALA A 38 0.41 -9.14 -1.60
C ALA A 38 1.31 -7.94 -1.27
N GLN A 39 2.63 -8.11 -1.38
CA GLN A 39 3.58 -7.03 -1.14
C GLN A 39 3.34 -5.87 -2.11
N ILE A 40 3.16 -6.18 -3.37
CA ILE A 40 2.89 -5.17 -4.39
C ILE A 40 1.59 -4.44 -4.09
N TYR A 41 0.57 -5.18 -3.68
CA TYR A 41 -0.71 -4.58 -3.32
C TYR A 41 -0.56 -3.54 -2.21
N VAL A 42 0.19 -3.85 -1.15
CA VAL A 42 0.37 -2.92 -0.04
C VAL A 42 1.09 -1.66 -0.50
N VAL A 43 2.14 -1.80 -1.30
CA VAL A 43 2.87 -0.64 -1.82
C VAL A 43 1.94 0.25 -2.65
N VAL A 44 1.14 -0.35 -3.55
CA VAL A 44 0.21 0.41 -4.39
C VAL A 44 -0.87 1.08 -3.53
N HIS A 45 -1.39 0.37 -2.53
CA HIS A 45 -2.40 0.88 -1.62
C HIS A 45 -1.89 2.16 -0.93
N GLU A 46 -0.68 2.10 -0.37
CA GLU A 46 -0.12 3.26 0.32
C GLU A 46 0.25 4.38 -0.65
N TYR A 47 0.75 4.02 -1.83
CA TYR A 47 1.08 5.02 -2.86
C TYR A 47 -0.16 5.81 -3.28
N CYS A 48 -1.30 5.14 -3.43
CA CYS A 48 -2.54 5.80 -3.83
C CYS A 48 -3.01 6.81 -2.79
N HIS A 49 -2.58 6.69 -1.53
CA HIS A 49 -2.90 7.68 -0.51
C HIS A 49 -2.19 9.03 -0.74
N PHE A 50 -1.22 9.08 -1.61
CA PHE A 50 -0.66 10.37 -2.04
C PHE A 50 -1.66 11.12 -2.93
N LEU A 51 -2.60 10.40 -3.54
CA LEU A 51 -3.60 10.96 -4.45
C LEU A 51 -4.95 11.15 -3.76
N VAL A 52 -5.37 10.17 -2.95
CA VAL A 52 -6.66 10.20 -2.27
C VAL A 52 -6.45 9.69 -0.84
N LEU A 53 -6.69 10.55 0.15
CA LEU A 53 -6.39 10.22 1.54
C LEU A 53 -7.37 9.23 2.17
N ASP A 54 -8.63 9.24 1.77
CA ASP A 54 -9.62 8.34 2.34
C ASP A 54 -9.79 7.09 1.46
N HIS A 55 -10.56 6.12 1.95
CA HIS A 55 -10.85 4.89 1.22
C HIS A 55 -12.19 5.00 0.47
N SER A 56 -12.42 6.15 -0.15
CA SER A 56 -13.62 6.40 -0.96
C SER A 56 -13.58 5.59 -2.25
N PRO A 57 -14.70 5.53 -3.00
CA PRO A 57 -14.70 4.89 -4.31
C PRO A 57 -13.62 5.43 -5.25
N LYS A 58 -13.30 6.72 -5.14
CA LYS A 58 -12.23 7.33 -5.93
C LYS A 58 -10.87 6.69 -5.63
N PHE A 59 -10.59 6.41 -4.35
CA PHE A 59 -9.36 5.75 -3.95
C PHE A 59 -9.24 4.37 -4.62
N TRP A 60 -10.30 3.56 -4.51
CA TRP A 60 -10.28 2.21 -5.07
C TRP A 60 -10.21 2.22 -6.58
N ALA A 61 -10.77 3.25 -7.23
CA ALA A 61 -10.64 3.40 -8.68
C ALA A 61 -9.18 3.62 -9.06
N GLU A 62 -8.44 4.40 -8.26
CA GLU A 62 -7.01 4.61 -8.51
C GLU A 62 -6.21 3.32 -8.32
N VAL A 63 -6.51 2.57 -7.27
CA VAL A 63 -5.86 1.27 -7.04
C VAL A 63 -6.11 0.34 -8.23
N GLU A 64 -7.36 0.29 -8.71
CA GLU A 64 -7.74 -0.62 -9.79
C GLU A 64 -7.07 -0.27 -11.11
N LYS A 65 -6.78 1.00 -11.35
CA LYS A 65 -6.05 1.40 -12.56
C LYS A 65 -4.66 0.77 -12.61
N ILE A 66 -4.03 0.60 -11.45
CA ILE A 66 -2.69 0.05 -11.36
C ILE A 66 -2.74 -1.47 -11.21
N LEU A 67 -3.66 -1.96 -10.37
CA LEU A 67 -3.81 -3.38 -10.06
C LEU A 67 -5.27 -3.79 -10.25
N PRO A 68 -5.67 -4.22 -11.46
CA PRO A 68 -7.05 -4.67 -11.69
C PRO A 68 -7.48 -5.82 -10.80
N ASP A 69 -6.53 -6.64 -10.33
CA ASP A 69 -6.79 -7.79 -9.47
C ASP A 69 -6.56 -7.49 -7.98
N TRP A 70 -6.69 -6.24 -7.58
CA TRP A 70 -6.38 -5.83 -6.20
C TRP A 70 -7.20 -6.57 -5.15
N LYS A 71 -8.43 -6.96 -5.47
CA LYS A 71 -9.28 -7.68 -4.50
C LYS A 71 -8.71 -9.04 -4.16
N ALA A 72 -8.24 -9.77 -5.17
CA ALA A 72 -7.61 -11.07 -4.95
C ALA A 72 -6.32 -10.93 -4.15
N ARG A 73 -5.53 -9.91 -4.44
CA ARG A 73 -4.28 -9.66 -3.72
C ARG A 73 -4.55 -9.31 -2.25
N ARG A 74 -5.59 -8.50 -2.01
CA ARG A 74 -5.98 -8.12 -0.64
C ARG A 74 -6.33 -9.35 0.19
N GLU A 75 -6.99 -10.33 -0.42
CA GLU A 75 -7.38 -11.55 0.29
C GLU A 75 -6.19 -12.35 0.80
N LEU A 76 -5.03 -12.22 0.15
CA LEU A 76 -3.82 -12.91 0.59
C LEU A 76 -3.34 -12.42 1.96
N LEU A 77 -3.78 -11.26 2.41
CA LEU A 77 -3.36 -10.65 3.68
C LEU A 77 -4.28 -10.97 4.85
N LYS A 78 -5.34 -11.72 4.61
CA LYS A 78 -6.29 -12.09 5.67
C LYS A 78 -5.88 -13.37 6.38
#